data_82146c45b361ec8515365d93701fd440
#
_entry.id   82146c45b361ec8515365d93701fd440
#
_cell.length_a   1.000
_cell.length_b   1.000
_cell.length_c   1.000
_cell.angle_alpha   90.00
_cell.angle_beta   90.00
_cell.angle_gamma   90.00
#
_symmetry.space_group_name_H-M   'P 1'
#
loop_
_entity.id
_entity.type
_entity.pdbx_description
1 polymer ?
#
loop_
_entity_poly.entity_id
_entity_poly.type
_entity_poly.pdbx_seq_one_letter_code
_entity_poly.pdbx_strand_id
1 'polypeptide(L)'
;QLDSLADLISFGALPSTVLFFHMAELSDTDLKYFSFLILIFSVIRLAKFNLADENNNFFEGLPTPGNALFFISISSYNGPFTSLITQELFVGLILFFSFLMISNIKFMNFKFKSYDFLRNKEKYITLLIPFVLLLLYGHSILFLIVFSYVIYSLSKALITRLYLK
;
A
#
# COMPACT_ATOMS: atom_id res chain seq x y z
N GLN A 1 15.31 2.98 15.72
CA GLN A 1 16.14 2.13 14.83
C GLN A 1 15.68 0.66 14.82
N LEU A 2 15.41 0.05 16.00
CA LEU A 2 14.94 -1.34 16.09
C LEU A 2 13.53 -1.52 15.51
N ASP A 3 12.67 -0.55 15.70
CA ASP A 3 11.32 -0.47 15.12
C ASP A 3 11.36 -0.42 13.59
N SER A 4 12.22 0.43 13.00
CA SER A 4 12.42 0.50 11.56
C SER A 4 12.95 -0.81 10.97
N LEU A 5 13.79 -1.55 11.71
CA LEU A 5 14.29 -2.85 11.28
C LEU A 5 13.17 -3.91 11.30
N ALA A 6 12.35 -3.90 12.35
CA ALA A 6 11.18 -4.76 12.46
C ALA A 6 10.16 -4.47 11.33
N ASP A 7 9.90 -3.19 11.06
CA ASP A 7 9.05 -2.76 9.94
C ASP A 7 9.59 -3.21 8.59
N LEU A 8 10.91 -3.12 8.39
CA LEU A 8 11.53 -3.57 7.15
C LEU A 8 11.36 -5.07 6.92
N ILE A 9 11.52 -5.88 7.97
CA ILE A 9 11.33 -7.34 7.88
C ILE A 9 9.86 -7.66 7.61
N SER A 10 8.94 -7.08 8.38
CA SER A 10 7.52 -7.40 8.34
C SER A 10 6.81 -6.85 7.09
N PHE A 11 7.17 -5.65 6.64
CA PHE A 11 6.47 -4.94 5.56
C PHE A 11 7.31 -4.75 4.28
N GLY A 12 8.58 -5.14 4.31
CA GLY A 12 9.47 -5.16 3.16
C GLY A 12 9.84 -6.57 2.74
N ALA A 13 10.58 -7.30 3.59
CA ALA A 13 11.11 -8.61 3.24
C ALA A 13 10.02 -9.67 3.10
N LEU A 14 9.08 -9.75 4.05
CA LEU A 14 8.00 -10.73 4.01
C LEU A 14 7.15 -10.61 2.73
N PRO A 15 6.55 -9.46 2.39
CA PRO A 15 5.71 -9.36 1.19
C PRO A 15 6.50 -9.56 -0.10
N SER A 16 7.77 -9.13 -0.17
CA SER A 16 8.61 -9.39 -1.35
C SER A 16 8.88 -10.88 -1.55
N THR A 17 9.13 -11.62 -0.47
CA THR A 17 9.37 -13.07 -0.53
C THR A 17 8.09 -13.83 -0.89
N VAL A 18 6.94 -13.49 -0.28
CA VAL A 18 5.65 -14.10 -0.61
C VAL A 18 5.32 -13.89 -2.09
N LEU A 19 5.50 -12.67 -2.58
CA LEU A 19 5.24 -12.35 -3.98
C LEU A 19 6.22 -13.05 -4.94
N PHE A 20 7.50 -13.18 -4.55
CA PHE A 20 8.48 -13.93 -5.34
C PHE A 20 8.03 -15.37 -5.60
N PHE A 21 7.62 -16.08 -4.55
CA PHE A 21 7.14 -17.46 -4.68
C PHE A 21 5.85 -17.53 -5.48
N HIS A 22 4.90 -16.63 -5.23
CA HIS A 22 3.66 -16.59 -5.99
C HIS A 22 3.90 -16.34 -7.49
N MET A 23 4.78 -15.39 -7.85
CA MET A 23 5.16 -15.15 -9.24
C MET A 23 5.90 -16.36 -9.85
N ALA A 24 6.72 -17.06 -9.09
CA ALA A 24 7.41 -18.27 -9.55
C ALA A 24 6.41 -19.42 -9.87
N GLU A 25 5.29 -19.50 -9.14
CA GLU A 25 4.21 -20.47 -9.43
C GLU A 25 3.44 -20.13 -10.71
N LEU A 26 3.30 -18.83 -11.03
CA LEU A 26 2.56 -18.38 -12.23
C LEU A 26 3.34 -18.69 -13.53
N SER A 27 4.65 -18.52 -13.54
CA SER A 27 5.51 -18.78 -14.68
C SER A 27 6.98 -18.83 -14.26
N ASP A 28 7.81 -19.59 -14.97
CA ASP A 28 9.25 -19.67 -14.70
C ASP A 28 10.03 -18.64 -15.52
N THR A 29 9.74 -17.36 -15.30
CA THR A 29 10.47 -16.24 -15.91
C THR A 29 11.26 -15.47 -14.85
N ASP A 30 12.24 -14.68 -15.30
CA ASP A 30 13.04 -13.82 -14.41
C ASP A 30 12.26 -12.63 -13.84
N LEU A 31 11.02 -12.42 -14.27
CA LEU A 31 10.14 -11.35 -13.78
C LEU A 31 9.86 -11.46 -12.28
N LYS A 32 9.90 -12.66 -11.70
CA LYS A 32 9.75 -12.90 -10.26
C LYS A 32 10.73 -12.08 -9.40
N TYR A 33 11.93 -11.78 -9.91
CA TYR A 33 12.93 -10.99 -9.16
C TYR A 33 12.53 -9.52 -8.96
N PHE A 34 11.59 -8.99 -9.74
CA PHE A 34 11.04 -7.65 -9.53
C PHE A 34 10.36 -7.50 -8.16
N SER A 35 9.89 -8.60 -7.55
CA SER A 35 9.32 -8.58 -6.20
C SER A 35 10.25 -7.96 -5.14
N PHE A 36 11.57 -8.11 -5.30
CA PHE A 36 12.55 -7.52 -4.38
C PHE A 36 12.64 -6.00 -4.46
N LEU A 37 12.08 -5.36 -5.48
CA LEU A 37 11.93 -3.91 -5.51
C LEU A 37 11.07 -3.42 -4.34
N ILE A 38 10.08 -4.19 -3.89
CA ILE A 38 9.27 -3.87 -2.71
C ILE A 38 10.16 -3.68 -1.49
N LEU A 39 11.12 -4.59 -1.27
CA LEU A 39 12.08 -4.49 -0.18
C LEU A 39 12.97 -3.26 -0.32
N ILE A 40 13.56 -3.04 -1.50
CA ILE A 40 14.46 -1.91 -1.76
C ILE A 40 13.75 -0.58 -1.51
N PHE A 41 12.54 -0.39 -2.05
CA PHE A 41 11.77 0.84 -1.88
C PHE A 41 11.26 1.02 -0.45
N SER A 42 11.02 -0.09 0.28
CA SER A 42 10.71 -0.04 1.72
C SER A 42 11.90 0.51 2.53
N VAL A 43 13.14 0.06 2.23
CA VAL A 43 14.36 0.60 2.86
C VAL A 43 14.47 2.10 2.61
N ILE A 44 14.36 2.53 1.35
CA ILE A 44 14.48 3.95 0.97
C ILE A 44 13.43 4.79 1.69
N ARG A 45 12.18 4.30 1.76
CA ARG A 45 11.09 4.98 2.44
C ARG A 45 11.32 5.11 3.94
N LEU A 46 11.73 4.03 4.62
CA LEU A 46 12.01 4.05 6.05
C LEU A 46 13.21 4.95 6.37
N ALA A 47 14.25 4.94 5.53
CA ALA A 47 15.38 5.87 5.65
C ALA A 47 14.91 7.33 5.51
N LYS A 48 14.08 7.64 4.50
CA LYS A 48 13.51 8.97 4.30
C LYS A 48 12.67 9.41 5.51
N PHE A 49 11.87 8.49 6.07
CA PHE A 49 11.05 8.78 7.25
C PHE A 49 11.88 9.06 8.49
N ASN A 50 12.97 8.31 8.72
CA ASN A 50 13.86 8.50 9.86
C ASN A 50 14.70 9.80 9.77
N LEU A 51 14.89 10.34 8.56
CA LEU A 51 15.60 11.60 8.32
C LEU A 51 14.65 12.81 8.32
N ALA A 52 13.34 12.60 8.26
CA ALA A 52 12.38 13.69 8.29
C ALA A 52 12.25 14.28 9.69
N ASP A 53 12.23 15.62 9.79
CA ASP A 53 12.00 16.33 11.04
C ASP A 53 10.65 15.97 11.65
N GLU A 54 10.60 15.75 12.96
CA GLU A 54 9.39 15.39 13.73
C GLU A 54 8.24 16.41 13.61
N ASN A 55 8.52 17.62 13.15
CA ASN A 55 7.54 18.70 12.96
C ASN A 55 6.69 18.56 11.67
N ASN A 56 7.01 17.61 10.80
CA ASN A 56 6.22 17.39 9.59
C ASN A 56 4.93 16.61 9.91
N ASN A 57 3.81 17.32 10.04
CA ASN A 57 2.47 16.78 10.32
C ASN A 57 1.84 15.97 9.16
N PHE A 58 2.56 15.72 8.06
CA PHE A 58 2.03 15.05 6.88
C PHE A 58 2.83 13.78 6.57
N PHE A 59 2.11 12.66 6.42
CA PHE A 59 2.70 11.46 5.85
C PHE A 59 2.80 11.61 4.35
N GLU A 60 4.03 11.71 3.84
CA GLU A 60 4.31 11.70 2.41
C GLU A 60 4.54 10.26 1.95
N GLY A 61 3.95 9.91 0.82
CA GLY A 61 4.03 8.57 0.22
C GLY A 61 3.14 7.50 0.86
N LEU A 62 3.00 6.38 0.16
CA LEU A 62 2.21 5.23 0.61
C LEU A 62 2.89 4.56 1.83
N PRO A 63 2.15 4.26 2.92
CA PRO A 63 2.69 3.55 4.07
C PRO A 63 3.18 2.13 3.73
N THR A 64 4.35 1.70 4.27
CA THR A 64 4.87 0.33 4.09
C THR A 64 3.89 -0.76 4.51
N PRO A 65 3.14 -0.66 5.63
CA PRO A 65 2.12 -1.65 5.96
C PRO A 65 1.00 -1.75 4.93
N GLY A 66 0.57 -0.62 4.35
CA GLY A 66 -0.44 -0.61 3.29
C GLY A 66 0.05 -1.34 2.04
N ASN A 67 1.29 -1.07 1.62
CA ASN A 67 1.92 -1.76 0.50
C ASN A 67 2.02 -3.28 0.73
N ALA A 68 2.47 -3.69 1.93
CA ALA A 68 2.57 -5.10 2.31
C ALA A 68 1.22 -5.82 2.27
N LEU A 69 0.17 -5.21 2.87
CA LEU A 69 -1.18 -5.75 2.85
C LEU A 69 -1.72 -5.92 1.43
N PHE A 70 -1.44 -4.97 0.54
CA PHE A 70 -1.83 -5.07 -0.87
C PHE A 70 -1.22 -6.31 -1.52
N PHE A 71 0.11 -6.46 -1.48
CA PHE A 71 0.78 -7.55 -2.18
C PHE A 71 0.51 -8.92 -1.56
N ILE A 72 0.45 -9.04 -0.23
CA ILE A 72 0.11 -10.30 0.43
C ILE A 72 -1.33 -10.72 0.08
N SER A 73 -2.29 -9.80 0.10
CA SER A 73 -3.68 -10.13 -0.17
C SER A 73 -3.95 -10.46 -1.64
N ILE A 74 -3.34 -9.76 -2.59
CA ILE A 74 -3.52 -10.07 -4.01
C ILE A 74 -2.83 -11.41 -4.38
N SER A 75 -1.69 -11.75 -3.75
CA SER A 75 -1.05 -13.05 -3.93
C SER A 75 -1.88 -14.20 -3.37
N SER A 76 -2.71 -13.96 -2.38
CA SER A 76 -3.60 -14.96 -1.76
C SER A 76 -5.01 -14.98 -2.39
N TYR A 77 -5.23 -14.19 -3.43
CA TYR A 77 -6.55 -14.09 -4.06
C TYR A 77 -6.85 -15.31 -4.93
N ASN A 78 -7.95 -16.00 -4.60
CA ASN A 78 -8.50 -17.14 -5.32
C ASN A 78 -9.96 -16.84 -5.73
N GLY A 79 -10.15 -15.93 -6.66
CA GLY A 79 -11.47 -15.52 -7.12
C GLY A 79 -11.62 -15.58 -8.63
N PRO A 80 -12.77 -15.14 -9.17
CA PRO A 80 -13.08 -15.23 -10.59
C PRO A 80 -12.12 -14.49 -11.52
N PHE A 81 -11.33 -13.56 -10.99
CA PHE A 81 -10.37 -12.77 -11.75
C PHE A 81 -8.93 -13.29 -11.65
N THR A 82 -8.71 -14.49 -11.08
CA THR A 82 -7.35 -15.07 -10.93
C THR A 82 -6.65 -15.23 -12.27
N SER A 83 -7.40 -15.52 -13.36
CA SER A 83 -6.85 -15.63 -14.72
C SER A 83 -6.29 -14.32 -15.30
N LEU A 84 -6.66 -13.18 -14.74
CA LEU A 84 -6.12 -11.86 -15.12
C LEU A 84 -4.84 -11.51 -14.38
N ILE A 85 -4.52 -12.26 -13.33
CA ILE A 85 -3.34 -12.02 -12.50
C ILE A 85 -2.14 -12.70 -13.17
N THR A 86 -1.43 -11.94 -14.00
CA THR A 86 -0.22 -12.38 -14.70
C THR A 86 1.03 -11.79 -14.03
N GLN A 87 2.20 -12.34 -14.37
CA GLN A 87 3.48 -11.78 -13.87
C GLN A 87 3.70 -10.35 -14.33
N GLU A 88 3.32 -10.01 -15.57
CA GLU A 88 3.45 -8.66 -16.12
C GLU A 88 2.60 -7.67 -15.35
N LEU A 89 1.39 -8.08 -14.94
CA LEU A 89 0.53 -7.27 -14.08
C LEU A 89 1.21 -6.99 -12.74
N PHE A 90 1.82 -8.01 -12.13
CA PHE A 90 2.57 -7.83 -10.88
C PHE A 90 3.74 -6.87 -11.05
N VAL A 91 4.52 -6.98 -12.12
CA VAL A 91 5.62 -6.04 -12.38
C VAL A 91 5.10 -4.61 -12.49
N GLY A 92 4.02 -4.37 -13.22
CA GLY A 92 3.37 -3.06 -13.31
C GLY A 92 2.92 -2.53 -11.96
N LEU A 93 2.28 -3.37 -11.15
CA LEU A 93 1.84 -3.01 -9.79
C LEU A 93 3.03 -2.74 -8.86
N ILE A 94 4.08 -3.57 -8.90
CA ILE A 94 5.29 -3.38 -8.10
C ILE A 94 5.92 -2.01 -8.39
N LEU A 95 6.11 -1.68 -9.66
CA LEU A 95 6.68 -0.39 -10.06
C LEU A 95 5.79 0.76 -9.60
N PHE A 96 4.48 0.69 -9.84
CA PHE A 96 3.53 1.72 -9.47
C PHE A 96 3.52 1.98 -7.95
N PHE A 97 3.37 0.92 -7.14
CA PHE A 97 3.31 1.03 -5.68
C PHE A 97 4.65 1.43 -5.08
N SER A 98 5.76 0.95 -5.62
CA SER A 98 7.11 1.33 -5.20
C SER A 98 7.36 2.82 -5.41
N PHE A 99 6.98 3.38 -6.58
CA PHE A 99 7.05 4.82 -6.81
C PHE A 99 6.14 5.61 -5.88
N LEU A 100 4.93 5.11 -5.57
CA LEU A 100 4.04 5.75 -4.62
C LEU A 100 4.63 5.82 -3.22
N MET A 101 5.39 4.80 -2.79
CA MET A 101 6.02 4.78 -1.47
C MET A 101 7.03 5.91 -1.25
N ILE A 102 7.79 6.29 -2.30
CA ILE A 102 8.80 7.37 -2.21
C ILE A 102 8.28 8.72 -2.68
N SER A 103 7.06 8.78 -3.23
CA SER A 103 6.45 10.02 -3.73
C SER A 103 6.20 11.02 -2.61
N ASN A 104 6.21 12.31 -2.94
CA ASN A 104 5.85 13.38 -2.01
C ASN A 104 4.33 13.66 -2.01
N ILE A 105 3.52 12.66 -2.40
CA ILE A 105 2.06 12.77 -2.39
C ILE A 105 1.59 12.64 -0.95
N LYS A 106 0.78 13.60 -0.51
CA LYS A 106 0.18 13.61 0.82
C LYS A 106 -0.96 12.61 0.88
N PHE A 107 -0.72 11.48 1.52
CA PHE A 107 -1.75 10.48 1.78
C PHE A 107 -2.60 10.88 2.98
N MET A 108 -3.85 10.39 3.02
CA MET A 108 -4.77 10.68 4.10
C MET A 108 -4.23 10.09 5.40
N ASN A 109 -4.09 10.93 6.42
CA ASN A 109 -3.66 10.50 7.75
C ASN A 109 -4.87 10.06 8.57
N PHE A 110 -4.82 8.83 9.11
CA PHE A 110 -5.85 8.30 10.01
C PHE A 110 -5.75 8.80 11.47
N LYS A 111 -4.84 9.75 11.77
CA LYS A 111 -4.83 10.37 13.09
C LYS A 111 -6.11 11.17 13.31
N PHE A 112 -6.91 10.75 14.28
CA PHE A 112 -8.11 11.46 14.70
C PHE A 112 -7.71 12.62 15.64
N LYS A 113 -7.97 13.87 15.21
CA LYS A 113 -7.77 15.06 16.07
C LYS A 113 -8.95 15.27 17.03
N SER A 114 -10.11 14.74 16.73
CA SER A 114 -11.32 14.74 17.55
C SER A 114 -12.16 13.52 17.17
N TYR A 115 -12.99 13.01 18.09
CA TYR A 115 -13.93 11.90 17.84
C TYR A 115 -15.27 12.37 17.24
N ASP A 116 -15.35 13.62 16.81
CA ASP A 116 -16.56 14.19 16.20
C ASP A 116 -16.84 13.53 14.85
N PHE A 117 -18.00 12.86 14.74
CA PHE A 117 -18.39 12.10 13.55
C PHE A 117 -18.51 12.97 12.31
N LEU A 118 -19.08 14.16 12.43
CA LEU A 118 -19.30 15.07 11.30
C LEU A 118 -17.98 15.57 10.70
N ARG A 119 -16.98 15.84 11.54
CA ARG A 119 -15.63 16.29 11.13
C ARG A 119 -14.77 15.18 10.51
N ASN A 120 -15.01 13.92 10.91
CA ASN A 120 -14.23 12.77 10.46
C ASN A 120 -15.02 11.81 9.56
N LYS A 121 -16.15 12.24 8.99
CA LYS A 121 -17.04 11.43 8.15
C LYS A 121 -16.28 10.64 7.07
N GLU A 122 -15.36 11.29 6.36
CA GLU A 122 -14.56 10.64 5.32
C GLU A 122 -13.71 9.49 5.87
N LYS A 123 -13.08 9.69 7.05
CA LYS A 123 -12.24 8.66 7.69
C LYS A 123 -13.07 7.46 8.17
N TYR A 124 -14.26 7.73 8.76
CA TYR A 124 -15.15 6.66 9.20
C TYR A 124 -15.67 5.84 8.02
N ILE A 125 -16.08 6.48 6.92
CA ILE A 125 -16.52 5.80 5.70
C ILE A 125 -15.37 4.96 5.12
N THR A 126 -14.16 5.53 5.03
CA THR A 126 -12.97 4.85 4.51
C THR A 126 -12.54 3.65 5.36
N LEU A 127 -12.87 3.61 6.65
CA LEU A 127 -12.61 2.47 7.53
C LEU A 127 -13.76 1.47 7.56
N LEU A 128 -15.01 1.94 7.51
CA LEU A 128 -16.19 1.11 7.68
C LEU A 128 -16.47 0.25 6.44
N ILE A 129 -16.33 0.82 5.24
CA ILE A 129 -16.51 0.06 3.98
C ILE A 129 -15.56 -1.13 3.91
N PRO A 130 -14.23 -0.96 4.09
CA PRO A 130 -13.29 -2.06 4.17
C PRO A 130 -13.62 -3.10 5.22
N PHE A 131 -14.01 -2.66 6.39
CA PHE A 131 -14.34 -3.56 7.51
C PHE A 131 -15.56 -4.45 7.18
N VAL A 132 -16.61 -3.87 6.60
CA VAL A 132 -17.80 -4.63 6.17
C VAL A 132 -17.43 -5.61 5.03
N LEU A 133 -16.63 -5.18 4.06
CA LEU A 133 -16.18 -6.06 2.97
C LEU A 133 -15.30 -7.20 3.49
N LEU A 134 -14.45 -6.94 4.48
CA LEU A 134 -13.64 -7.97 5.13
C LEU A 134 -14.50 -9.03 5.80
N LEU A 135 -15.59 -8.63 6.48
CA LEU A 135 -16.52 -9.55 7.14
C LEU A 135 -17.30 -10.40 6.13
N LEU A 136 -17.68 -9.83 4.96
CA LEU A 136 -18.49 -10.52 3.96
C LEU A 136 -17.66 -11.48 3.08
N TYR A 137 -16.45 -11.10 2.73
CA TYR A 137 -15.64 -11.78 1.71
C TYR A 137 -14.29 -12.31 2.22
N GLY A 138 -13.98 -12.10 3.50
CA GLY A 138 -12.72 -12.53 4.11
C GLY A 138 -11.49 -11.73 3.64
N HIS A 139 -10.31 -12.28 3.95
CA HIS A 139 -9.03 -11.60 3.69
C HIS A 139 -8.67 -11.42 2.21
N SER A 140 -9.29 -12.18 1.31
CA SER A 140 -8.99 -12.16 -0.14
C SER A 140 -9.32 -10.83 -0.83
N ILE A 141 -10.05 -9.93 -0.17
CA ILE A 141 -10.47 -8.62 -0.73
C ILE A 141 -9.62 -7.45 -0.20
N LEU A 142 -8.72 -7.68 0.75
CA LEU A 142 -7.92 -6.61 1.36
C LEU A 142 -7.15 -5.77 0.32
N PHE A 143 -6.71 -6.36 -0.80
CA PHE A 143 -6.04 -5.62 -1.87
C PHE A 143 -6.95 -4.54 -2.49
N LEU A 144 -8.27 -4.80 -2.65
CA LEU A 144 -9.22 -3.80 -3.17
C LEU A 144 -9.39 -2.62 -2.20
N ILE A 145 -9.29 -2.89 -0.90
CA ILE A 145 -9.35 -1.87 0.14
C ILE A 145 -8.16 -0.91 0.03
N VAL A 146 -6.95 -1.47 -0.04
CA VAL A 146 -5.74 -0.67 -0.19
C VAL A 146 -5.76 0.09 -1.53
N PHE A 147 -6.22 -0.56 -2.59
CA PHE A 147 -6.32 0.06 -3.90
C PHE A 147 -7.31 1.24 -3.92
N SER A 148 -8.49 1.07 -3.30
CA SER A 148 -9.48 2.16 -3.16
C SER A 148 -8.95 3.33 -2.32
N TYR A 149 -8.21 3.04 -1.25
CA TYR A 149 -7.53 4.06 -0.45
C TYR A 149 -6.49 4.84 -1.26
N VAL A 150 -5.71 4.16 -2.08
CA VAL A 150 -4.71 4.78 -2.97
C VAL A 150 -5.41 5.69 -3.99
N ILE A 151 -6.46 5.22 -4.67
CA ILE A 151 -7.22 6.00 -5.65
C ILE A 151 -7.81 7.25 -4.98
N TYR A 152 -8.44 7.08 -3.82
CA TYR A 152 -9.01 8.21 -3.07
C TYR A 152 -7.93 9.25 -2.70
N SER A 153 -6.79 8.81 -2.19
CA SER A 153 -5.70 9.70 -1.79
C SER A 153 -5.10 10.45 -2.99
N LEU A 154 -4.92 9.76 -4.13
CA LEU A 154 -4.43 10.37 -5.37
C LEU A 154 -5.42 11.40 -5.93
N SER A 155 -6.71 11.08 -5.99
CA SER A 155 -7.74 12.00 -6.47
C SER A 155 -7.82 13.27 -5.60
N LYS A 156 -7.75 13.12 -4.29
CA LYS A 156 -7.70 14.25 -3.35
C LYS A 156 -6.44 15.11 -3.54
N ALA A 157 -5.29 14.50 -3.73
CA ALA A 157 -4.04 15.22 -4.00
C ALA A 157 -4.08 16.00 -5.32
N LEU A 158 -4.67 15.44 -6.38
CA LEU A 158 -4.87 16.09 -7.66
C LEU A 158 -5.82 17.29 -7.54
N ILE A 159 -6.97 17.10 -6.89
CA ILE A 159 -7.95 18.17 -6.65
C ILE A 159 -7.28 19.32 -5.89
N THR A 160 -6.58 19.03 -4.81
CA THR A 160 -5.90 20.06 -4.00
C THR A 160 -4.87 20.83 -4.84
N ARG A 161 -4.13 20.19 -5.73
CA ARG A 161 -3.19 20.87 -6.64
C ARG A 161 -3.88 21.75 -7.68
N LEU A 162 -5.07 21.36 -8.15
CA LEU A 162 -5.84 22.14 -9.14
C LEU A 162 -6.49 23.39 -8.53
N TYR A 163 -6.92 23.33 -7.26
CA TYR A 163 -7.55 24.46 -6.57
C TYR A 163 -6.56 25.45 -5.91
N LEU A 164 -5.28 25.07 -5.77
CA LEU A 164 -4.22 25.94 -5.23
C LEU A 164 -3.38 26.62 -6.33
N LYS A 165 -3.74 26.48 -7.58
CA LYS A 165 -3.27 27.29 -8.71
C LYS A 165 -4.30 28.36 -9.06
#